data_0baa209979323f706e67ab858f2a7ff6
#
_entry.id   0baa209979323f706e67ab858f2a7ff6
#
_cell.length_a   1.000
_cell.length_b   1.000
_cell.length_c   1.000
_cell.angle_alpha   90.00
_cell.angle_beta   90.00
_cell.angle_gamma   90.00
#
_symmetry.space_group_name_H-M   'P 1'
#
loop_
_entity.id
_entity.type
_entity.pdbx_description
1 polymer ?
#
loop_
_entity_poly.entity_id
_entity_poly.type
_entity_poly.pdbx_seq_one_letter_code
_entity_poly.pdbx_strand_id
1 'polypeptide(L)'
;MVYCTWFGLMLIAQNYLWVVEKGKWIALSIGAGLLINLVLNWLLIPHYGVSGAVVATASSNAILLVMIYLFSKLEGASLGAGVWYCSLIPMTLLFPMPMAIAITCVIVLAGWKTTLIFEDDEKTEIADMVMSKLRKFGIGK
;
A
#
# COMPACT_ATOMS: atom_id res chain seq x y z
N MET A 1 -9.66 -9.07 -3.19
CA MET A 1 -9.18 -8.45 -1.95
C MET A 1 -7.89 -7.64 -2.15
N VAL A 2 -6.89 -8.13 -2.89
CA VAL A 2 -5.63 -7.38 -3.18
C VAL A 2 -5.89 -5.96 -3.70
N TYR A 3 -6.82 -5.83 -4.64
CA TYR A 3 -7.25 -4.54 -5.18
C TYR A 3 -7.70 -3.54 -4.11
N CYS A 4 -8.53 -3.98 -3.15
CA CYS A 4 -9.05 -3.07 -2.10
C CYS A 4 -7.94 -2.53 -1.21
N THR A 5 -6.91 -3.34 -0.96
CA THR A 5 -5.75 -2.94 -0.13
C THR A 5 -4.89 -1.92 -0.86
N TRP A 6 -4.58 -2.15 -2.14
CA TRP A 6 -3.85 -1.16 -2.96
C TRP A 6 -4.63 0.14 -3.12
N PHE A 7 -5.95 0.04 -3.30
CA PHE A 7 -6.80 1.23 -3.35
C PHE A 7 -6.78 2.02 -2.02
N GLY A 8 -6.80 1.32 -0.88
CA GLY A 8 -6.64 1.96 0.44
C GLY A 8 -5.29 2.66 0.60
N LEU A 9 -4.20 1.99 0.21
CA LEU A 9 -2.86 2.59 0.22
C LEU A 9 -2.77 3.82 -0.70
N MET A 10 -3.41 3.76 -1.86
CA MET A 10 -3.50 4.89 -2.78
C MET A 10 -4.21 6.09 -2.15
N LEU A 11 -5.34 5.86 -1.45
CA LEU A 11 -6.07 6.93 -0.77
C LEU A 11 -5.22 7.62 0.30
N ILE A 12 -4.39 6.86 1.01
CA ILE A 12 -3.46 7.43 2.01
C ILE A 12 -2.34 8.21 1.30
N ALA A 13 -1.75 7.63 0.26
CA ALA A 13 -0.63 8.25 -0.45
C ALA A 13 -1.01 9.56 -1.16
N GLN A 14 -2.20 9.64 -1.73
CA GLN A 14 -2.67 10.87 -2.40
C GLN A 14 -2.91 12.04 -1.44
N ASN A 15 -3.15 11.79 -0.14
CA ASN A 15 -3.35 12.85 0.84
C ASN A 15 -2.14 13.79 0.92
N TYR A 16 -0.92 13.27 0.74
CA TYR A 16 0.27 14.11 0.67
C TYR A 16 0.18 15.14 -0.47
N LEU A 17 -0.21 14.72 -1.67
CA LEU A 17 -0.34 15.60 -2.84
C LEU A 17 -1.47 16.63 -2.67
N TRP A 18 -2.52 16.29 -1.90
CA TRP A 18 -3.57 17.25 -1.53
C TRP A 18 -3.03 18.31 -0.58
N VAL A 19 -2.25 17.94 0.43
CA VAL A 19 -1.66 18.86 1.41
C VAL A 19 -0.69 19.83 0.74
N VAL A 20 0.05 19.36 -0.27
CA VAL A 20 1.00 20.20 -1.03
C VAL A 20 0.32 21.00 -2.15
N GLU A 21 -1.01 20.95 -2.24
CA GLU A 21 -1.83 21.62 -3.27
C GLU A 21 -1.47 21.23 -4.72
N LYS A 22 -0.96 20.02 -4.92
CA LYS A 22 -0.55 19.51 -6.24
C LYS A 22 -1.60 18.58 -6.86
N GLY A 23 -2.87 18.94 -6.76
CA GLY A 23 -4.01 18.17 -7.28
C GLY A 23 -3.90 17.80 -8.76
N LYS A 24 -3.17 18.57 -9.57
CA LYS A 24 -2.89 18.23 -10.97
C LYS A 24 -2.21 16.88 -11.16
N TRP A 25 -1.29 16.50 -10.27
CA TRP A 25 -0.60 15.21 -10.33
C TRP A 25 -1.52 14.05 -9.97
N ILE A 26 -2.44 14.29 -9.04
CA ILE A 26 -3.48 13.31 -8.68
C ILE A 26 -4.40 13.09 -9.89
N ALA A 27 -4.90 14.17 -10.49
CA ALA A 27 -5.77 14.09 -11.66
C ALA A 27 -5.10 13.36 -12.83
N LEU A 28 -3.81 13.66 -13.09
CA LEU A 28 -3.02 13.00 -14.12
C LEU A 28 -2.85 11.50 -13.84
N SER A 29 -2.54 11.14 -12.59
CA SER A 29 -2.39 9.73 -12.18
C SER A 29 -3.70 8.96 -12.35
N ILE A 30 -4.81 9.52 -11.87
CA ILE A 30 -6.13 8.88 -11.99
C ILE A 30 -6.54 8.74 -13.45
N GLY A 31 -6.34 9.79 -14.27
CA GLY A 31 -6.62 9.76 -15.70
C GLY A 31 -5.81 8.69 -16.43
N ALA A 32 -4.52 8.61 -16.15
CA ALA A 32 -3.64 7.58 -16.71
C ALA A 32 -4.05 6.17 -16.26
N GLY A 33 -4.34 5.99 -14.96
CA GLY A 33 -4.80 4.71 -14.41
C GLY A 33 -6.11 4.25 -15.05
N LEU A 34 -7.06 5.17 -15.26
CA LEU A 34 -8.32 4.88 -15.94
C LEU A 34 -8.09 4.46 -17.40
N LEU A 35 -7.22 5.16 -18.13
CA LEU A 35 -6.89 4.84 -19.51
C LEU A 35 -6.25 3.46 -19.61
N ILE A 36 -5.29 3.16 -18.76
CA ILE A 36 -4.63 1.86 -18.68
C ILE A 36 -5.64 0.76 -18.35
N ASN A 37 -6.54 1.00 -17.39
CA ASN A 37 -7.60 0.06 -17.05
C ASN A 37 -8.49 -0.25 -18.26
N LEU A 38 -8.91 0.78 -18.99
CA LEU A 38 -9.74 0.62 -20.18
C LEU A 38 -9.04 -0.21 -21.25
N VAL A 39 -7.77 0.09 -21.54
CA VAL A 39 -6.97 -0.64 -22.53
C VAL A 39 -6.77 -2.09 -22.12
N LEU A 40 -6.41 -2.33 -20.86
CA LEU A 40 -6.22 -3.68 -20.35
C LEU A 40 -7.52 -4.49 -20.35
N ASN A 41 -8.65 -3.89 -19.99
CA ASN A 41 -9.95 -4.55 -20.08
C ASN A 41 -10.29 -4.92 -21.52
N TRP A 42 -10.05 -4.01 -22.45
CA TRP A 42 -10.30 -4.28 -23.88
C TRP A 42 -9.45 -5.44 -24.42
N LEU A 43 -8.21 -5.57 -23.93
CA LEU A 43 -7.29 -6.64 -24.35
C LEU A 43 -7.56 -7.97 -23.63
N LEU A 44 -7.81 -7.93 -22.31
CA LEU A 44 -7.85 -9.13 -21.48
C LEU A 44 -9.25 -9.77 -21.41
N ILE A 45 -10.33 -8.98 -21.45
CA ILE A 45 -11.69 -9.53 -21.35
C ILE A 45 -12.02 -10.50 -22.47
N PRO A 46 -11.68 -10.24 -23.75
CA PRO A 46 -11.98 -11.18 -24.84
C PRO A 46 -11.31 -12.56 -24.66
N HIS A 47 -10.13 -12.59 -23.99
CA HIS A 47 -9.35 -13.83 -23.83
C HIS A 47 -9.62 -14.56 -22.51
N TYR A 48 -9.86 -13.81 -21.43
CA TYR A 48 -9.93 -14.34 -20.07
C TYR A 48 -11.27 -14.07 -19.37
N GLY A 49 -12.21 -13.40 -20.04
CA GLY A 49 -13.53 -13.08 -19.47
C GLY A 49 -13.41 -12.25 -18.17
N VAL A 50 -14.19 -12.63 -17.17
CA VAL A 50 -14.23 -11.93 -15.87
C VAL A 50 -12.86 -11.93 -15.17
N SER A 51 -12.09 -13.00 -15.29
CA SER A 51 -10.72 -13.07 -14.72
C SER A 51 -9.79 -12.02 -15.35
N GLY A 52 -9.96 -11.76 -16.65
CA GLY A 52 -9.25 -10.70 -17.36
C GLY A 52 -9.56 -9.31 -16.79
N ALA A 53 -10.82 -9.03 -16.47
CA ALA A 53 -11.22 -7.77 -15.87
C ALA A 53 -10.61 -7.59 -14.47
N VAL A 54 -10.55 -8.65 -13.67
CA VAL A 54 -9.92 -8.60 -12.33
C VAL A 54 -8.43 -8.29 -12.43
N VAL A 55 -7.72 -8.96 -13.36
CA VAL A 55 -6.29 -8.72 -13.58
C VAL A 55 -6.05 -7.31 -14.11
N ALA A 56 -6.84 -6.85 -15.07
CA ALA A 56 -6.75 -5.49 -15.62
C ALA A 56 -6.90 -4.43 -14.53
N THR A 57 -7.91 -4.59 -13.68
CA THR A 57 -8.18 -3.65 -12.57
C THR A 57 -7.08 -3.68 -11.52
N ALA A 58 -6.58 -4.84 -11.14
CA ALA A 58 -5.48 -4.97 -10.18
C ALA A 58 -4.20 -4.32 -10.72
N SER A 59 -3.84 -4.60 -11.97
CA SER A 59 -2.65 -4.05 -12.62
C SER A 59 -2.70 -2.54 -12.78
N SER A 60 -3.84 -1.98 -13.21
CA SER A 60 -4.00 -0.54 -13.37
C SER A 60 -3.91 0.20 -12.03
N ASN A 61 -4.44 -0.38 -10.94
CA ASN A 61 -4.32 0.22 -9.60
C ASN A 61 -2.90 0.13 -9.04
N ALA A 62 -2.17 -0.95 -9.33
CA ALA A 62 -0.76 -1.03 -8.97
C ALA A 62 0.06 0.06 -9.68
N ILE A 63 -0.16 0.26 -10.97
CA ILE A 63 0.51 1.31 -11.76
C ILE A 63 0.14 2.69 -11.21
N LEU A 64 -1.13 2.93 -10.93
CA LEU A 64 -1.61 4.19 -10.37
C LEU A 64 -0.97 4.49 -9.01
N LEU A 65 -0.85 3.50 -8.13
CA LEU A 65 -0.17 3.64 -6.85
C LEU A 65 1.30 4.03 -7.03
N VAL A 66 2.00 3.37 -7.96
CA VAL A 66 3.39 3.70 -8.28
C VAL A 66 3.51 5.13 -8.82
N MET A 67 2.60 5.56 -9.70
CA MET A 67 2.59 6.94 -10.22
C MET A 67 2.40 7.96 -9.10
N ILE A 68 1.47 7.74 -8.18
CA ILE A 68 1.25 8.63 -7.03
C ILE A 68 2.50 8.70 -6.15
N TYR A 69 3.17 7.58 -5.90
CA TYR A 69 4.42 7.56 -5.14
C TYR A 69 5.53 8.34 -5.84
N LEU A 70 5.69 8.17 -7.16
CA LEU A 70 6.69 8.90 -7.94
C LEU A 70 6.42 10.41 -7.90
N PHE A 71 5.17 10.83 -8.11
CA PHE A 71 4.83 12.26 -8.05
C PHE A 71 4.96 12.83 -6.64
N SER A 72 4.59 12.09 -5.61
CA SER A 72 4.83 12.50 -4.21
C SER A 72 6.32 12.68 -3.93
N LYS A 73 7.16 11.79 -4.43
CA LYS A 73 8.61 11.90 -4.30
C LYS A 73 9.18 13.11 -5.04
N LEU A 74 8.67 13.42 -6.24
CA LEU A 74 9.08 14.59 -7.01
C LEU A 74 8.71 15.91 -6.31
N GLU A 75 7.63 15.92 -5.53
CA GLU A 75 7.19 17.08 -4.75
C GLU A 75 7.79 17.12 -3.33
N GLY A 76 8.80 16.28 -3.05
CA GLY A 76 9.59 16.34 -1.81
C GLY A 76 9.15 15.41 -0.69
N ALA A 77 8.22 14.46 -0.94
CA ALA A 77 7.88 13.47 0.06
C ALA A 77 9.07 12.56 0.37
N SER A 78 9.37 12.38 1.63
CA SER A 78 10.33 11.37 2.09
C SER A 78 9.68 9.98 2.05
N LEU A 79 9.64 9.37 0.86
CA LEU A 79 9.18 8.00 0.70
C LEU A 79 10.29 7.04 1.11
N GLY A 80 10.27 6.61 2.36
CA GLY A 80 11.17 5.57 2.86
C GLY A 80 10.94 4.22 2.18
N ALA A 81 11.94 3.33 2.27
CA ALA A 81 11.82 1.96 1.77
C ALA A 81 10.62 1.21 2.37
N GLY A 82 10.18 1.59 3.58
CA GLY A 82 9.03 1.01 4.26
C GLY A 82 7.72 1.14 3.47
N VAL A 83 7.51 2.25 2.76
CA VAL A 83 6.30 2.47 1.93
C VAL A 83 6.22 1.44 0.81
N TRP A 84 7.33 1.19 0.13
CA TRP A 84 7.42 0.17 -0.93
C TRP A 84 7.23 -1.23 -0.35
N TYR A 85 7.78 -1.48 0.83
CA TYR A 85 7.64 -2.76 1.54
C TYR A 85 6.18 -3.03 1.90
N CYS A 86 5.47 -2.04 2.45
CA CYS A 86 4.04 -2.14 2.77
C CYS A 86 3.19 -2.37 1.51
N SER A 87 3.59 -1.82 0.37
CA SER A 87 2.87 -2.00 -0.91
C SER A 87 2.98 -3.42 -1.47
N LEU A 88 3.96 -4.21 -1.04
CA LEU A 88 4.11 -5.62 -1.43
C LEU A 88 3.24 -6.57 -0.57
N ILE A 89 2.83 -6.15 0.64
CA ILE A 89 2.02 -6.99 1.54
C ILE A 89 0.74 -7.50 0.86
N PRO A 90 -0.05 -6.70 0.13
CA PRO A 90 -1.26 -7.19 -0.53
C PRO A 90 -1.02 -8.28 -1.58
N MET A 91 0.19 -8.36 -2.13
CA MET A 91 0.54 -9.43 -3.08
C MET A 91 0.54 -10.83 -2.43
N THR A 92 0.73 -10.89 -1.11
CA THR A 92 0.68 -12.18 -0.38
C THR A 92 -0.72 -12.80 -0.43
N LEU A 93 -1.77 -12.00 -0.62
CA LEU A 93 -3.16 -12.48 -0.74
C LEU A 93 -3.45 -13.26 -2.04
N LEU A 94 -2.50 -13.30 -2.98
CA LEU A 94 -2.57 -14.15 -4.18
C LEU A 94 -2.28 -15.63 -3.88
N PHE A 95 -1.68 -15.91 -2.72
CA PHE A 95 -1.37 -17.28 -2.29
C PHE A 95 -2.51 -17.90 -1.46
N PRO A 96 -2.56 -19.23 -1.33
CA PRO A 96 -3.50 -19.92 -0.43
C PRO A 96 -3.40 -19.39 1.01
N MET A 97 -4.52 -19.33 1.70
CA MET A 97 -4.66 -18.67 3.00
C MET A 97 -3.54 -18.96 4.02
N PRO A 98 -3.11 -20.24 4.25
CA PRO A 98 -2.05 -20.51 5.21
C PRO A 98 -0.69 -19.94 4.78
N MET A 99 -0.37 -19.97 3.48
CA MET A 99 0.86 -19.40 2.95
C MET A 99 0.83 -17.86 2.99
N ALA A 100 -0.29 -17.26 2.69
CA ALA A 100 -0.48 -15.81 2.76
C ALA A 100 -0.20 -15.29 4.18
N ILE A 101 -0.74 -15.94 5.20
CA ILE A 101 -0.52 -15.59 6.61
C ILE A 101 0.97 -15.74 6.97
N ALA A 102 1.59 -16.87 6.62
CA ALA A 102 3.00 -17.11 6.91
C ALA A 102 3.91 -16.06 6.25
N ILE A 103 3.71 -15.76 4.97
CA ILE A 103 4.51 -14.77 4.24
C ILE A 103 4.28 -13.37 4.82
N THR A 104 3.05 -13.01 5.14
CA THR A 104 2.74 -11.71 5.75
C THR A 104 3.42 -11.56 7.11
N CYS A 105 3.37 -12.60 7.95
CA CYS A 105 4.07 -12.61 9.24
C CYS A 105 5.58 -12.43 9.06
N VAL A 106 6.18 -13.14 8.10
CA VAL A 106 7.63 -13.00 7.79
C VAL A 106 7.95 -11.57 7.33
N ILE A 107 7.14 -10.99 6.44
CA ILE A 107 7.33 -9.62 5.95
C ILE A 107 7.23 -8.62 7.10
N VAL A 108 6.22 -8.74 7.96
CA VAL A 108 6.03 -7.84 9.11
C VAL A 108 7.18 -7.97 10.11
N LEU A 109 7.59 -9.20 10.43
CA LEU A 109 8.71 -9.46 11.34
C LEU A 109 10.04 -8.95 10.77
N ALA A 110 10.27 -9.15 9.47
CA ALA A 110 11.46 -8.63 8.80
C ALA A 110 11.46 -7.10 8.78
N GLY A 111 10.33 -6.47 8.48
CA GLY A 111 10.17 -5.02 8.52
C GLY A 111 10.38 -4.42 9.92
N TRP A 112 9.93 -5.13 10.95
CA TRP A 112 10.16 -4.73 12.35
C TRP A 112 11.64 -4.79 12.73
N LYS A 113 12.34 -5.83 12.29
CA LYS A 113 13.75 -6.06 12.62
C LYS A 113 14.72 -5.14 11.85
N THR A 114 14.33 -4.71 10.64
CA THR A 114 15.20 -3.95 9.74
C THR A 114 15.03 -2.42 9.82
N THR A 115 14.27 -1.89 10.79
CA THR A 115 13.98 -0.43 10.91
C THR A 115 13.41 0.20 9.63
N LEU A 116 12.97 -0.61 8.67
CA LEU A 116 12.44 -0.15 7.38
C LEU A 116 11.03 0.43 7.49
N ILE A 117 10.25 -0.02 8.47
CA ILE A 117 8.85 0.39 8.66
C ILE A 117 8.74 1.44 9.77
N PHE A 118 9.52 1.28 10.85
CA PHE A 118 9.52 2.19 11.98
C PHE A 118 10.94 2.60 12.34
N GLU A 119 11.16 3.89 12.51
CA GLU A 119 12.40 4.42 13.07
C GLU A 119 12.50 4.04 14.55
N ASP A 120 13.70 3.95 15.10
CA ASP A 120 13.87 3.45 16.48
C ASP A 120 13.17 4.32 17.52
N ASP A 121 13.06 5.62 17.26
CA ASP A 121 12.32 6.57 18.09
C ASP A 121 10.80 6.29 18.07
N GLU A 122 10.24 5.96 16.90
CA GLU A 122 8.82 5.59 16.76
C GLU A 122 8.50 4.26 17.45
N LYS A 123 9.44 3.30 17.45
CA LYS A 123 9.27 2.02 18.14
C LYS A 123 9.17 2.20 19.65
N THR A 124 9.99 3.10 20.22
CA THR A 124 9.97 3.39 21.65
C THR A 124 8.68 4.10 22.04
N GLU A 125 8.19 5.03 21.24
CA GLU A 125 6.93 5.73 21.47
C GLU A 125 5.73 4.79 21.42
N ILE A 126 5.69 3.88 20.43
CA ILE A 126 4.65 2.85 20.32
C ILE A 126 4.69 1.90 21.52
N ALA A 127 5.89 1.46 21.92
CA ALA A 127 6.05 0.58 23.08
C ALA A 127 5.56 1.26 24.37
N ASP A 128 5.89 2.51 24.58
CA ASP A 128 5.45 3.29 25.77
C ASP A 128 3.94 3.52 25.74
N MET A 129 3.36 3.80 24.58
CA MET A 129 1.92 3.95 24.42
C MET A 129 1.19 2.63 24.73
N VAL A 130 1.66 1.50 24.23
CA VAL A 130 1.10 0.17 24.51
C VAL A 130 1.24 -0.17 26.01
N MET A 131 2.41 0.06 26.60
CA MET A 131 2.64 -0.19 28.02
C MET A 131 1.77 0.69 28.92
N SER A 132 1.56 1.94 28.57
CA SER A 132 0.68 2.86 29.28
C SER A 132 -0.78 2.38 29.25
N LYS A 133 -1.24 1.87 28.12
CA LYS A 133 -2.59 1.29 27.97
C LYS A 133 -2.71 -0.01 28.75
N LEU A 134 -1.73 -0.90 28.69
CA LEU A 134 -1.73 -2.16 29.46
C LEU A 134 -1.78 -1.91 30.97
N ARG A 135 -1.06 -0.89 31.46
CA ARG A 135 -1.15 -0.45 32.87
C ARG A 135 -2.55 0.05 33.23
N LYS A 136 -3.23 0.77 32.33
CA LYS A 136 -4.62 1.22 32.54
C LYS A 136 -5.62 0.06 32.63
N PHE A 137 -5.36 -1.04 31.89
CA PHE A 137 -6.20 -2.25 31.91
C PHE A 137 -5.80 -3.24 33.02
N GLY A 138 -4.84 -2.90 33.91
CA GLY A 138 -4.45 -3.76 35.03
C GLY A 138 -3.68 -5.03 34.65
N ILE A 139 -3.22 -5.12 33.43
CA ILE A 139 -2.42 -6.23 32.90
C ILE A 139 -0.94 -5.84 32.98
N GLY A 140 -0.41 -5.77 34.22
CA GLY A 140 0.99 -5.41 34.43
C GLY A 140 1.28 -5.12 35.87
N LYS A 141 1.14 -6.13 36.71
CA LYS A 141 1.79 -6.21 38.00
C LYS A 141 2.90 -7.20 37.93
#